data_a4e48449d3e12d2cac8bd1e14dde8926
#
_entry.id   a4e48449d3e12d2cac8bd1e14dde8926
#
_cell.length_a   1.000
_cell.length_b   1.000
_cell.length_c   1.000
_cell.angle_alpha   90.00
_cell.angle_beta   90.00
_cell.angle_gamma   90.00
#
_symmetry.space_group_name_H-M   'P 1'
#
loop_
_entity.id
_entity.type
_entity.pdbx_description
1 polymer ?
#
loop_
_entity_poly.entity_id
_entity_poly.type
_entity_poly.pdbx_seq_one_letter_code
_entity_poly.pdbx_strand_id
1 'polypeptide(L)'
;MKKLFFFLQFLFHVSLSQEINWSTLYEQENSTSKINFIGTSNSEIFMLSQEGKGLFSSTKKYVLIFDNNTLLFKNKVPIEIENNNQLTYLKCLIINNQLHAFYSKQVQEKSEIYSKILIDQKWGEAKLLCTVPFIESSQINLKYFTTINSLFAFGVRKNELKKINEFCALVLNYNSNSEHIFCAELNSENANLDFTEAQSDTCCNIVLLANYFQKKSFNLNVAIEIPVAIKLTIKNSECKIINLKSLDASNEFSYLINSNQAILLNRENGMPEISFVNFDNDNTSQVLFNSSNSQPTEKEEDYAIEKSSRNTLYEKDFKNLKIKNVFRQKDSSITVVCEQSWKEQICNTLNYRFGGVQCFDYFYSWDVFVFYFSPKGELQNMNRFQKPQVTIDDGGVYNSIVCLQKNNDVLILYNNEPSNLIRKSGKLKTMMYPMSSVLHSIIVNKNGLLNSQRLSNPKEDNAILRPLKTHYINSSEALVLATKNNKFKIGKIKI
;
A
#
# COMPACT_ATOMS: atom_id res chain seq x y z
N MET A 1 -3.85 52.17 -15.73
CA MET A 1 -4.58 50.91 -15.88
C MET A 1 -3.72 49.66 -16.10
N LYS A 2 -2.58 49.67 -16.83
CA LYS A 2 -1.72 48.49 -17.01
C LYS A 2 -1.03 47.96 -15.75
N LYS A 3 -0.77 48.76 -14.74
CA LYS A 3 -0.13 48.36 -13.47
C LYS A 3 -1.10 47.68 -12.50
N LEU A 4 -2.40 47.90 -12.61
CA LEU A 4 -3.41 47.27 -11.75
C LEU A 4 -3.72 45.84 -12.21
N PHE A 5 -3.56 45.55 -13.49
CA PHE A 5 -3.76 44.19 -14.04
C PHE A 5 -2.66 43.22 -13.65
N PHE A 6 -1.44 43.70 -13.45
CA PHE A 6 -0.33 42.89 -12.98
C PHE A 6 -0.45 42.47 -11.51
N PHE A 7 -1.08 43.33 -10.69
CA PHE A 7 -1.29 43.03 -9.28
C PHE A 7 -2.45 42.05 -9.05
N LEU A 8 -3.46 42.05 -9.92
CA LEU A 8 -4.57 41.08 -9.86
C LEU A 8 -4.15 39.68 -10.35
N GLN A 9 -3.18 39.57 -11.25
CA GLN A 9 -2.64 38.25 -11.64
C GLN A 9 -1.78 37.60 -10.53
N PHE A 10 -1.18 38.40 -9.65
CA PHE A 10 -0.42 37.90 -8.51
C PHE A 10 -1.30 37.37 -7.36
N LEU A 11 -2.56 37.80 -7.28
CA LEU A 11 -3.50 37.39 -6.24
C LEU A 11 -4.22 36.06 -6.55
N PHE A 12 -4.09 35.52 -7.76
CA PHE A 12 -4.68 34.22 -8.13
C PHE A 12 -3.71 33.04 -8.11
N HIS A 13 -2.46 33.26 -7.76
CA HIS A 13 -1.65 32.16 -7.25
C HIS A 13 -2.03 31.96 -5.78
N VAL A 14 -3.20 31.37 -5.56
CA VAL A 14 -3.47 30.64 -4.33
C VAL A 14 -2.37 29.59 -4.29
N SER A 15 -1.30 29.89 -3.57
CA SER A 15 -0.33 28.90 -3.18
C SER A 15 -1.15 27.79 -2.52
N LEU A 16 -1.23 26.62 -3.12
CA LEU A 16 -1.67 25.40 -2.46
C LEU A 16 -0.64 25.19 -1.34
N SER A 17 -0.76 25.94 -0.26
CA SER A 17 0.03 25.75 0.95
C SER A 17 -0.37 24.38 1.48
N GLN A 18 0.45 23.42 1.17
CA GLN A 18 0.28 22.07 1.68
C GLN A 18 0.87 22.07 3.08
N GLU A 19 0.01 22.22 4.04
CA GLU A 19 0.38 22.04 5.43
C GLU A 19 0.06 20.60 5.86
N ILE A 20 1.08 19.95 6.41
CA ILE A 20 0.85 18.72 7.15
C ILE A 20 0.56 19.13 8.58
N ASN A 21 -0.63 18.83 9.04
CA ASN A 21 -0.96 18.99 10.44
C ASN A 21 -0.33 17.84 11.23
N TRP A 22 0.66 18.16 12.07
CA TRP A 22 1.41 17.20 12.84
C TRP A 22 0.96 17.13 14.29
N SER A 23 0.87 15.91 14.85
CA SER A 23 0.78 15.70 16.30
C SER A 23 2.06 16.12 17.03
N THR A 24 2.00 16.19 18.34
CA THR A 24 3.18 16.17 19.20
C THR A 24 3.92 14.84 19.04
N LEU A 25 5.22 14.82 19.41
CA LEU A 25 6.01 13.59 19.44
C LEU A 25 5.53 12.68 20.59
N TYR A 26 5.18 11.46 20.23
CA TYR A 26 4.85 10.40 21.19
C TYR A 26 6.08 9.51 21.44
N GLU A 27 6.41 9.30 22.70
CA GLU A 27 7.55 8.47 23.11
C GLU A 27 7.18 7.00 23.11
N GLN A 28 7.95 6.17 22.41
CA GLN A 28 7.81 4.72 22.46
C GLN A 28 8.56 4.18 23.68
N GLU A 29 7.92 3.33 24.44
CA GLU A 29 8.56 2.70 25.61
C GLU A 29 9.72 1.77 25.19
N ASN A 30 9.67 1.22 23.96
CA ASN A 30 10.70 0.33 23.41
C ASN A 30 11.03 0.70 21.97
N SER A 31 12.32 0.77 21.63
CA SER A 31 12.83 1.08 20.29
C SER A 31 12.46 0.04 19.22
N THR A 32 12.04 -1.17 19.65
CA THR A 32 11.70 -2.30 18.77
C THR A 32 10.21 -2.39 18.44
N SER A 33 9.39 -1.44 18.92
CA SER A 33 7.95 -1.53 18.69
C SER A 33 7.60 -1.28 17.22
N LYS A 34 6.80 -2.21 16.65
CA LYS A 34 6.23 -2.06 15.30
C LYS A 34 4.90 -1.33 15.41
N ILE A 35 4.78 -0.19 14.74
CA ILE A 35 3.57 0.62 14.72
C ILE A 35 2.95 0.60 13.34
N ASN A 36 1.63 0.39 13.28
CA ASN A 36 0.84 0.44 12.05
C ASN A 36 -0.50 1.10 12.33
N PHE A 37 -1.05 1.82 11.35
CA PHE A 37 -2.43 2.28 11.42
C PHE A 37 -3.40 1.08 11.34
N ILE A 38 -4.45 1.13 12.16
CA ILE A 38 -5.62 0.26 12.03
C ILE A 38 -6.65 0.98 11.17
N GLY A 39 -6.89 2.26 11.43
CA GLY A 39 -7.83 3.10 10.71
C GLY A 39 -8.34 4.26 11.55
N THR A 40 -9.41 4.90 11.07
CA THR A 40 -10.04 6.05 11.74
C THR A 40 -11.52 5.83 11.96
N SER A 41 -12.03 6.31 13.08
CA SER A 41 -13.46 6.62 13.27
C SER A 41 -13.69 8.12 13.09
N ASN A 42 -14.93 8.55 13.31
CA ASN A 42 -15.26 9.99 13.24
C ASN A 42 -14.44 10.84 14.21
N SER A 43 -14.15 10.32 15.40
CA SER A 43 -13.50 11.06 16.48
C SER A 43 -12.08 10.60 16.81
N GLU A 44 -11.67 9.43 16.33
CA GLU A 44 -10.44 8.79 16.79
C GLU A 44 -9.63 8.15 15.66
N ILE A 45 -8.31 8.14 15.86
CA ILE A 45 -7.34 7.41 15.05
C ILE A 45 -6.84 6.24 15.90
N PHE A 46 -6.85 5.04 15.35
CA PHE A 46 -6.40 3.83 16.00
C PHE A 46 -5.14 3.29 15.35
N MET A 47 -4.16 2.96 16.18
CA MET A 47 -2.91 2.35 15.73
C MET A 47 -2.61 1.09 16.53
N LEU A 48 -2.05 0.09 15.88
CA LEU A 48 -1.54 -1.12 16.51
C LEU A 48 -0.06 -0.92 16.85
N SER A 49 0.29 -1.06 18.11
CA SER A 49 1.67 -1.16 18.58
C SER A 49 1.98 -2.60 18.99
N GLN A 50 3.11 -3.13 18.51
CA GLN A 50 3.62 -4.45 18.89
C GLN A 50 4.95 -4.25 19.60
N GLU A 51 5.03 -4.62 20.87
CA GLU A 51 6.21 -4.47 21.72
C GLU A 51 6.81 -5.84 22.01
N GLY A 52 8.05 -6.07 21.59
CA GLY A 52 8.80 -7.30 21.87
C GLY A 52 9.90 -7.04 22.89
N LYS A 53 10.03 -7.92 23.88
CA LYS A 53 11.17 -7.92 24.80
C LYS A 53 12.10 -9.08 24.45
N GLY A 54 13.07 -8.86 23.54
CA GLY A 54 14.13 -9.84 23.24
C GLY A 54 13.70 -11.07 22.44
N LEU A 55 14.65 -11.95 22.18
CA LEU A 55 14.52 -13.14 21.32
C LEU A 55 13.52 -14.21 21.83
N PHE A 56 13.15 -14.19 23.12
CA PHE A 56 12.34 -15.26 23.75
C PHE A 56 11.08 -14.76 24.45
N SER A 57 10.71 -13.48 24.32
CA SER A 57 9.54 -12.94 25.01
C SER A 57 8.32 -12.85 24.09
N SER A 58 7.15 -13.14 24.66
CA SER A 58 5.87 -12.95 23.96
C SER A 58 5.68 -11.49 23.55
N THR A 59 5.34 -11.26 22.28
CA THR A 59 5.05 -9.93 21.77
C THR A 59 3.74 -9.42 22.37
N LYS A 60 3.80 -8.34 23.14
CA LYS A 60 2.59 -7.65 23.61
C LYS A 60 2.04 -6.75 22.54
N LYS A 61 0.73 -6.72 22.40
CA LYS A 61 0.02 -5.87 21.42
C LYS A 61 -0.84 -4.85 22.16
N TYR A 62 -0.84 -3.63 21.65
CA TYR A 62 -1.62 -2.52 22.20
C TYR A 62 -2.31 -1.75 21.08
N VAL A 63 -3.46 -1.19 21.39
CA VAL A 63 -4.08 -0.15 20.58
C VAL A 63 -3.70 1.20 21.15
N LEU A 64 -3.11 2.06 20.33
CA LEU A 64 -2.88 3.47 20.64
C LEU A 64 -4.04 4.27 20.06
N ILE A 65 -4.62 5.16 20.86
CA ILE A 65 -5.79 5.96 20.50
C ILE A 65 -5.39 7.43 20.46
N PHE A 66 -5.67 8.09 19.36
CA PHE A 66 -5.43 9.52 19.16
C PHE A 66 -6.75 10.20 18.80
N ASP A 67 -6.87 11.47 19.13
CA ASP A 67 -7.97 12.31 18.66
C ASP A 67 -7.81 12.62 17.16
N ASN A 68 -8.86 12.44 16.37
CA ASN A 68 -8.80 12.61 14.91
C ASN A 68 -8.69 14.09 14.48
N ASN A 69 -9.13 15.04 15.32
CA ASN A 69 -9.11 16.45 14.99
C ASN A 69 -7.81 17.12 15.46
N THR A 70 -7.41 16.84 16.69
CA THR A 70 -6.25 17.48 17.33
C THR A 70 -4.96 16.67 17.18
N LEU A 71 -5.06 15.39 16.77
CA LEU A 71 -3.97 14.41 16.70
C LEU A 71 -3.28 14.17 18.06
N LEU A 72 -3.91 14.53 19.17
CA LEU A 72 -3.37 14.32 20.50
C LEU A 72 -3.59 12.86 20.94
N PHE A 73 -2.58 12.29 21.59
CA PHE A 73 -2.66 10.97 22.20
C PHE A 73 -3.68 10.97 23.33
N LYS A 74 -4.59 10.00 23.33
CA LYS A 74 -5.63 9.81 24.35
C LYS A 74 -5.30 8.67 25.30
N ASN A 75 -5.01 7.49 24.74
CA ASN A 75 -4.82 6.28 25.56
C ASN A 75 -4.05 5.16 24.84
N LYS A 76 -3.57 4.20 25.66
CA LYS A 76 -2.93 2.95 25.23
C LYS A 76 -3.68 1.78 25.90
N VAL A 77 -4.34 0.95 25.08
CA VAL A 77 -5.17 -0.16 25.55
C VAL A 77 -4.52 -1.49 25.16
N PRO A 78 -4.24 -2.39 26.11
CA PRO A 78 -3.68 -3.71 25.78
C PRO A 78 -4.71 -4.55 25.01
N ILE A 79 -4.24 -5.31 24.01
CA ILE A 79 -5.01 -6.37 23.40
C ILE A 79 -4.76 -7.63 24.23
N GLU A 80 -5.75 -7.98 25.05
CA GLU A 80 -5.67 -9.15 25.90
C GLU A 80 -5.80 -10.43 25.06
N ILE A 81 -4.80 -11.29 25.16
CA ILE A 81 -4.86 -12.64 24.63
C ILE A 81 -5.23 -13.52 25.83
N GLU A 82 -6.50 -13.91 25.90
CA GLU A 82 -6.98 -14.77 26.96
C GLU A 82 -6.39 -16.18 26.79
N ASN A 83 -5.34 -16.48 27.56
CA ASN A 83 -4.70 -17.80 27.51
C ASN A 83 -5.64 -18.97 27.88
N ASN A 84 -6.73 -18.69 28.62
CA ASN A 84 -7.68 -19.71 29.07
C ASN A 84 -8.68 -20.15 28.00
N ASN A 85 -8.92 -19.34 26.94
CA ASN A 85 -9.96 -19.63 25.94
C ASN A 85 -9.41 -20.15 24.61
N GLN A 86 -8.11 -20.40 24.49
CA GLN A 86 -7.45 -20.81 23.24
C GLN A 86 -7.75 -19.87 22.05
N LEU A 87 -8.07 -18.60 22.33
CA LEU A 87 -8.34 -17.60 21.31
C LEU A 87 -7.04 -17.07 20.73
N THR A 88 -6.91 -17.18 19.42
CA THR A 88 -5.79 -16.59 18.65
C THR A 88 -6.19 -15.23 18.09
N TYR A 89 -5.45 -14.18 18.43
CA TYR A 89 -5.68 -12.85 17.88
C TYR A 89 -5.42 -12.85 16.36
N LEU A 90 -6.39 -12.36 15.60
CA LEU A 90 -6.31 -12.20 14.15
C LEU A 90 -5.93 -10.77 13.78
N LYS A 91 -6.85 -9.83 14.02
CA LYS A 91 -6.73 -8.45 13.54
C LYS A 91 -7.66 -7.50 14.29
N CYS A 92 -7.34 -6.20 14.25
CA CYS A 92 -8.29 -5.14 14.57
C CYS A 92 -8.84 -4.51 13.29
N LEU A 93 -10.13 -4.20 13.26
CA LEU A 93 -10.83 -3.50 12.19
C LEU A 93 -11.80 -2.47 12.76
N ILE A 94 -12.09 -1.43 12.00
CA ILE A 94 -13.13 -0.45 12.33
C ILE A 94 -14.39 -0.82 11.58
N ILE A 95 -15.48 -1.05 12.33
CA ILE A 95 -16.78 -1.41 11.81
C ILE A 95 -17.79 -0.44 12.39
N ASN A 96 -18.56 0.26 11.55
CA ASN A 96 -19.55 1.24 11.98
C ASN A 96 -19.00 2.25 13.00
N ASN A 97 -17.81 2.80 12.76
CA ASN A 97 -17.07 3.73 13.63
C ASN A 97 -16.63 3.16 14.99
N GLN A 98 -16.74 1.86 15.21
CA GLN A 98 -16.28 1.19 16.42
C GLN A 98 -15.07 0.31 16.13
N LEU A 99 -14.12 0.26 17.06
CA LEU A 99 -12.97 -0.62 16.95
C LEU A 99 -13.32 -2.02 17.46
N HIS A 100 -13.13 -3.00 16.59
CA HIS A 100 -13.30 -4.42 16.88
C HIS A 100 -11.94 -5.12 16.88
N ALA A 101 -11.69 -5.97 17.87
CA ALA A 101 -10.59 -6.93 17.88
C ALA A 101 -11.15 -8.31 17.56
N PHE A 102 -10.58 -8.97 16.57
CA PHE A 102 -11.03 -10.29 16.11
C PHE A 102 -10.07 -11.36 16.58
N TYR A 103 -10.66 -12.48 16.94
CA TYR A 103 -9.97 -13.67 17.42
C TYR A 103 -10.54 -14.89 16.72
N SER A 104 -9.74 -15.93 16.59
CA SER A 104 -10.20 -17.24 16.10
C SER A 104 -9.93 -18.32 17.13
N LYS A 105 -10.77 -19.36 17.08
CA LYS A 105 -10.58 -20.60 17.82
C LYS A 105 -10.81 -21.77 16.89
N GLN A 106 -9.86 -22.69 16.87
CA GLN A 106 -10.04 -23.94 16.12
C GLN A 106 -10.93 -24.88 16.91
N VAL A 107 -12.02 -25.34 16.29
CA VAL A 107 -12.94 -26.33 16.85
C VAL A 107 -13.13 -27.42 15.80
N GLN A 108 -12.43 -28.54 15.99
CA GLN A 108 -12.35 -29.61 14.99
C GLN A 108 -11.82 -29.07 13.64
N GLU A 109 -12.59 -29.28 12.56
CA GLU A 109 -12.26 -28.82 11.21
C GLU A 109 -12.77 -27.41 10.89
N LYS A 110 -13.30 -26.70 11.86
CA LYS A 110 -13.91 -25.37 11.69
C LYS A 110 -13.17 -24.34 12.53
N SER A 111 -13.17 -23.11 12.07
CA SER A 111 -12.68 -21.97 12.85
C SER A 111 -13.82 -21.06 13.25
N GLU A 112 -14.01 -20.89 14.54
CA GLU A 112 -14.93 -19.91 15.10
C GLU A 112 -14.26 -18.54 15.15
N ILE A 113 -14.95 -17.51 14.69
CA ILE A 113 -14.48 -16.11 14.73
C ILE A 113 -15.25 -15.37 15.81
N TYR A 114 -14.50 -14.79 16.74
CA TYR A 114 -14.99 -13.99 17.84
C TYR A 114 -14.61 -12.52 17.65
N SER A 115 -15.45 -11.62 18.14
CA SER A 115 -15.16 -10.18 18.19
C SER A 115 -15.31 -9.64 19.59
N LYS A 116 -14.38 -8.75 19.99
CA LYS A 116 -14.51 -7.86 21.15
C LYS A 116 -14.59 -6.43 20.63
N ILE A 117 -15.49 -5.63 21.18
CA ILE A 117 -15.66 -4.22 20.83
C ILE A 117 -14.98 -3.37 21.88
N LEU A 118 -14.25 -2.34 21.46
CA LEU A 118 -13.68 -1.35 22.36
C LEU A 118 -14.75 -0.28 22.67
N ILE A 119 -15.17 -0.20 23.93
CA ILE A 119 -16.14 0.78 24.43
C ILE A 119 -15.51 1.47 25.64
N ASP A 120 -15.51 2.79 25.68
CA ASP A 120 -14.93 3.57 26.78
C ASP A 120 -13.53 3.10 27.22
N GLN A 121 -12.70 2.80 26.20
CA GLN A 121 -11.31 2.36 26.36
C GLN A 121 -11.14 1.00 27.06
N LYS A 122 -12.20 0.18 27.11
CA LYS A 122 -12.17 -1.20 27.63
C LYS A 122 -12.71 -2.16 26.60
N TRP A 123 -12.11 -3.35 26.53
CA TRP A 123 -12.64 -4.42 25.69
C TRP A 123 -13.87 -5.05 26.34
N GLY A 124 -14.94 -5.16 25.57
CA GLY A 124 -16.11 -5.94 25.97
C GLY A 124 -15.85 -7.45 25.94
N GLU A 125 -16.87 -8.22 26.25
CA GLU A 125 -16.80 -9.68 26.17
C GLU A 125 -16.65 -10.18 24.73
N ALA A 126 -15.98 -11.32 24.57
CA ALA A 126 -15.84 -11.97 23.27
C ALA A 126 -17.18 -12.59 22.84
N LYS A 127 -17.71 -12.14 21.70
CA LYS A 127 -18.94 -12.69 21.10
C LYS A 127 -18.59 -13.48 19.86
N LEU A 128 -19.14 -14.69 19.75
CA LEU A 128 -19.07 -15.47 18.52
C LEU A 128 -19.83 -14.72 17.41
N LEU A 129 -19.15 -14.51 16.29
CA LEU A 129 -19.75 -13.85 15.11
C LEU A 129 -20.17 -14.84 14.05
N CYS A 130 -19.26 -15.74 13.68
CA CYS A 130 -19.49 -16.71 12.63
C CYS A 130 -18.56 -17.91 12.78
N THR A 131 -18.88 -18.96 12.04
CA THR A 131 -18.02 -20.15 11.92
C THR A 131 -17.59 -20.28 10.49
N VAL A 132 -16.28 -20.22 10.25
CA VAL A 132 -15.67 -20.43 8.93
C VAL A 132 -15.39 -21.91 8.77
N PRO A 133 -16.12 -22.61 7.91
CA PRO A 133 -15.82 -24.00 7.66
C PRO A 133 -14.49 -24.09 6.91
N PHE A 134 -13.60 -24.98 7.35
CA PHE A 134 -12.49 -25.47 6.53
C PHE A 134 -11.20 -24.63 6.47
N ILE A 135 -11.05 -23.52 7.16
CA ILE A 135 -9.79 -22.75 7.19
C ILE A 135 -9.16 -22.88 8.57
N GLU A 136 -7.87 -23.19 8.62
CA GLU A 136 -7.13 -23.16 9.87
C GLU A 136 -7.09 -21.74 10.45
N SER A 137 -7.24 -21.63 11.76
CA SER A 137 -7.31 -20.33 12.46
C SER A 137 -6.14 -19.39 12.13
N SER A 138 -4.96 -19.95 11.88
CA SER A 138 -3.74 -19.19 11.55
C SER A 138 -3.73 -18.61 10.12
N GLN A 139 -4.58 -19.12 9.24
CA GLN A 139 -4.62 -18.76 7.82
C GLN A 139 -5.78 -17.84 7.45
N ILE A 140 -6.59 -17.45 8.44
CA ILE A 140 -7.76 -16.60 8.21
C ILE A 140 -7.29 -15.15 7.99
N ASN A 141 -7.66 -14.59 6.85
CA ASN A 141 -7.58 -13.17 6.55
C ASN A 141 -8.94 -12.51 6.78
N LEU A 142 -8.93 -11.30 7.33
CA LEU A 142 -10.14 -10.53 7.60
C LEU A 142 -10.07 -9.16 6.90
N LYS A 143 -11.18 -8.77 6.27
CA LYS A 143 -11.40 -7.43 5.74
C LYS A 143 -12.84 -6.99 5.97
N TYR A 144 -13.05 -5.72 6.27
CA TYR A 144 -14.38 -5.14 6.33
C TYR A 144 -14.58 -4.23 5.12
N PHE A 145 -15.71 -4.38 4.45
CA PHE A 145 -16.13 -3.57 3.33
C PHE A 145 -17.27 -2.63 3.77
N THR A 146 -16.93 -1.35 3.88
CA THR A 146 -17.90 -0.31 4.26
C THR A 146 -19.01 -0.15 3.22
N THR A 147 -18.70 -0.36 1.94
CA THR A 147 -19.62 -0.22 0.82
C THR A 147 -20.85 -1.13 0.94
N ILE A 148 -20.65 -2.34 1.44
CA ILE A 148 -21.69 -3.36 1.58
C ILE A 148 -21.96 -3.73 3.05
N ASN A 149 -21.37 -3.01 3.99
CA ASN A 149 -21.43 -3.26 5.44
C ASN A 149 -21.20 -4.73 5.79
N SER A 150 -20.14 -5.33 5.28
CA SER A 150 -19.90 -6.76 5.44
C SER A 150 -18.49 -7.07 5.89
N LEU A 151 -18.37 -8.02 6.82
CA LEU A 151 -17.11 -8.66 7.19
C LEU A 151 -16.83 -9.79 6.20
N PHE A 152 -15.63 -9.84 5.73
CA PHE A 152 -15.10 -10.82 4.81
C PHE A 152 -13.99 -11.62 5.49
N ALA A 153 -14.19 -12.91 5.67
CA ALA A 153 -13.22 -13.85 6.19
C ALA A 153 -12.84 -14.82 5.08
N PHE A 154 -11.55 -14.95 4.76
CA PHE A 154 -11.09 -15.77 3.64
C PHE A 154 -9.70 -16.35 3.86
N GLY A 155 -9.40 -17.41 3.12
CA GLY A 155 -8.12 -18.09 3.15
C GLY A 155 -8.06 -19.27 2.20
N VAL A 156 -7.00 -20.04 2.32
CA VAL A 156 -6.79 -21.28 1.56
C VAL A 156 -6.87 -22.47 2.50
N ARG A 157 -7.60 -23.50 2.11
CA ARG A 157 -7.60 -24.79 2.80
C ARG A 157 -7.01 -25.87 1.91
N LYS A 158 -6.47 -26.91 2.53
CA LYS A 158 -6.09 -28.15 1.85
C LYS A 158 -7.26 -29.11 1.88
N ASN A 159 -7.74 -29.51 0.71
CA ASN A 159 -8.72 -30.58 0.60
C ASN A 159 -7.97 -31.92 0.51
N GLU A 160 -7.91 -32.64 1.62
CA GLU A 160 -7.15 -33.89 1.72
C GLU A 160 -7.73 -35.01 0.84
N LEU A 161 -9.05 -35.05 0.63
CA LEU A 161 -9.70 -36.04 -0.20
C LEU A 161 -9.35 -35.88 -1.68
N LYS A 162 -9.30 -34.63 -2.15
CA LYS A 162 -8.97 -34.32 -3.55
C LYS A 162 -7.51 -34.07 -3.79
N LYS A 163 -6.69 -33.95 -2.71
CA LYS A 163 -5.27 -33.53 -2.73
C LYS A 163 -5.03 -32.20 -3.44
N ILE A 164 -5.99 -31.28 -3.37
CA ILE A 164 -5.91 -29.95 -3.96
C ILE A 164 -6.12 -28.88 -2.88
N ASN A 165 -5.64 -27.68 -3.14
CA ASN A 165 -5.96 -26.52 -2.33
C ASN A 165 -7.25 -25.84 -2.85
N GLU A 166 -8.05 -25.34 -1.95
CA GLU A 166 -9.27 -24.60 -2.26
C GLU A 166 -9.20 -23.22 -1.62
N PHE A 167 -9.57 -22.21 -2.39
CA PHE A 167 -9.89 -20.89 -1.83
C PHE A 167 -11.25 -20.99 -1.15
N CYS A 168 -11.36 -20.54 0.09
CA CYS A 168 -12.61 -20.47 0.81
C CYS A 168 -12.81 -19.08 1.40
N ALA A 169 -14.05 -18.62 1.39
CA ALA A 169 -14.45 -17.34 1.93
C ALA A 169 -15.83 -17.37 2.56
N LEU A 170 -16.01 -16.53 3.57
CA LEU A 170 -17.29 -16.25 4.20
C LEU A 170 -17.52 -14.75 4.17
N VAL A 171 -18.70 -14.33 3.72
CA VAL A 171 -19.18 -12.94 3.78
C VAL A 171 -20.31 -12.87 4.79
N LEU A 172 -20.10 -12.14 5.89
CA LEU A 172 -21.10 -11.85 6.90
C LEU A 172 -21.61 -10.42 6.71
N ASN A 173 -22.87 -10.28 6.34
CA ASN A 173 -23.51 -8.97 6.20
C ASN A 173 -24.08 -8.52 7.55
N TYR A 174 -23.62 -7.39 8.07
CA TYR A 174 -24.04 -6.86 9.37
C TYR A 174 -25.48 -6.31 9.37
N ASN A 175 -26.02 -5.94 8.20
CA ASN A 175 -27.39 -5.39 8.14
C ASN A 175 -28.44 -6.49 8.18
N SER A 176 -28.19 -7.61 7.49
CA SER A 176 -29.16 -8.72 7.35
C SER A 176 -28.82 -9.93 8.20
N ASN A 177 -27.67 -9.94 8.89
CA ASN A 177 -27.12 -11.12 9.56
C ASN A 177 -27.05 -12.35 8.63
N SER A 178 -26.98 -12.13 7.31
CA SER A 178 -26.85 -13.22 6.34
C SER A 178 -25.39 -13.61 6.16
N GLU A 179 -25.16 -14.91 6.02
CA GLU A 179 -23.86 -15.50 5.74
C GLU A 179 -23.87 -16.11 4.34
N HIS A 180 -22.82 -15.82 3.58
CA HIS A 180 -22.59 -16.44 2.27
C HIS A 180 -21.22 -17.12 2.27
N ILE A 181 -21.19 -18.40 1.95
CA ILE A 181 -19.96 -19.21 1.90
C ILE A 181 -19.63 -19.48 0.45
N PHE A 182 -18.37 -19.29 0.12
CA PHE A 182 -17.79 -19.51 -1.21
C PHE A 182 -16.62 -20.46 -1.10
N CYS A 183 -16.51 -21.38 -2.04
CA CYS A 183 -15.31 -22.22 -2.21
C CYS A 183 -15.02 -22.39 -3.69
N ALA A 184 -13.74 -22.35 -4.06
CA ALA A 184 -13.27 -22.58 -5.41
C ALA A 184 -11.98 -23.37 -5.41
N GLU A 185 -11.86 -24.35 -6.30
CA GLU A 185 -10.66 -25.18 -6.44
C GLU A 185 -9.51 -24.36 -7.04
N LEU A 186 -8.31 -24.53 -6.45
CA LEU A 186 -7.08 -23.99 -6.98
C LEU A 186 -6.39 -25.11 -7.79
N ASN A 187 -6.01 -24.80 -9.02
CA ASN A 187 -5.51 -25.79 -9.99
C ASN A 187 -4.14 -26.42 -9.66
N SER A 188 -3.75 -26.53 -8.36
CA SER A 188 -2.47 -27.15 -7.97
C SER A 188 -2.48 -27.64 -6.53
N GLU A 189 -1.82 -28.79 -6.32
CA GLU A 189 -1.65 -29.41 -5.00
C GLU A 189 -0.82 -28.57 -4.01
N ASN A 190 -0.01 -27.65 -4.48
CA ASN A 190 0.92 -26.83 -3.68
C ASN A 190 0.68 -25.32 -3.86
N ALA A 191 -0.53 -24.92 -4.19
CA ALA A 191 -0.84 -23.51 -4.39
C ALA A 191 -0.92 -22.76 -3.06
N ASN A 192 -0.07 -21.77 -2.89
CA ASN A 192 -0.24 -20.73 -1.90
C ASN A 192 -0.74 -19.46 -2.60
N LEU A 193 -1.70 -18.80 -1.99
CA LEU A 193 -2.17 -17.49 -2.41
C LEU A 193 -1.65 -16.43 -1.45
N ASP A 194 -0.94 -15.44 -1.98
CA ASP A 194 -0.61 -14.22 -1.26
C ASP A 194 -1.58 -13.11 -1.69
N PHE A 195 -2.44 -12.71 -0.77
CA PHE A 195 -3.50 -11.75 -1.05
C PHE A 195 -2.95 -10.32 -0.94
N THR A 196 -3.06 -9.57 -2.03
CA THR A 196 -2.51 -8.21 -2.11
C THR A 196 -3.57 -7.15 -1.89
N GLU A 197 -4.75 -7.31 -2.48
CA GLU A 197 -5.80 -6.31 -2.43
C GLU A 197 -7.19 -6.95 -2.47
N ALA A 198 -8.21 -6.25 -1.94
CA ALA A 198 -9.60 -6.63 -2.08
C ALA A 198 -10.49 -5.40 -2.12
N GLN A 199 -11.49 -5.38 -2.99
CA GLN A 199 -12.49 -4.32 -3.11
C GLN A 199 -13.89 -4.89 -3.28
N SER A 200 -14.90 -4.10 -2.92
CA SER A 200 -16.30 -4.41 -3.14
C SER A 200 -17.01 -3.26 -3.85
N ASP A 201 -18.08 -3.59 -4.58
CA ASP A 201 -18.99 -2.61 -5.17
C ASP A 201 -20.32 -2.53 -4.45
N THR A 202 -21.17 -1.61 -4.88
CA THR A 202 -22.54 -1.46 -4.36
C THR A 202 -23.49 -2.58 -4.81
N CYS A 203 -23.10 -3.37 -5.81
CA CYS A 203 -23.84 -4.52 -6.30
C CYS A 203 -23.51 -5.82 -5.56
N CYS A 204 -22.75 -5.71 -4.47
CA CYS A 204 -22.31 -6.85 -3.66
C CYS A 204 -21.33 -7.81 -4.39
N ASN A 205 -20.58 -7.33 -5.37
CA ASN A 205 -19.46 -8.08 -5.89
C ASN A 205 -18.22 -7.76 -5.06
N ILE A 206 -17.42 -8.78 -4.78
CA ILE A 206 -16.11 -8.66 -4.12
C ILE A 206 -15.07 -9.22 -5.07
N VAL A 207 -13.98 -8.45 -5.26
CA VAL A 207 -12.83 -8.90 -6.02
C VAL A 207 -11.60 -8.85 -5.14
N LEU A 208 -10.84 -9.94 -5.13
CA LEU A 208 -9.53 -10.03 -4.51
C LEU A 208 -8.47 -10.16 -5.60
N LEU A 209 -7.36 -9.47 -5.42
CA LEU A 209 -6.13 -9.77 -6.12
C LEU A 209 -5.24 -10.63 -5.24
N ALA A 210 -4.67 -11.65 -5.83
CA ALA A 210 -3.73 -12.53 -5.16
C ALA A 210 -2.62 -12.97 -6.13
N ASN A 211 -1.46 -13.27 -5.59
CA ASN A 211 -0.39 -13.93 -6.32
C ASN A 211 -0.43 -15.41 -6.01
N TYR A 212 -0.47 -16.20 -7.05
CA TYR A 212 -0.48 -17.65 -7.00
C TYR A 212 0.95 -18.15 -7.17
N PHE A 213 1.47 -18.88 -6.17
CA PHE A 213 2.81 -19.44 -6.22
C PHE A 213 2.75 -20.89 -6.68
N GLN A 214 3.30 -21.19 -7.85
CA GLN A 214 3.46 -22.55 -8.35
C GLN A 214 4.92 -22.99 -8.26
N LYS A 215 5.22 -24.01 -7.46
CA LYS A 215 6.56 -24.63 -7.47
C LYS A 215 6.79 -25.36 -8.79
N LYS A 216 7.73 -24.90 -9.59
CA LYS A 216 8.23 -25.67 -10.74
C LYS A 216 9.28 -26.65 -10.26
N SER A 217 8.99 -27.94 -10.32
CA SER A 217 9.87 -29.11 -10.16
C SER A 217 10.92 -29.10 -9.03
N PHE A 218 11.28 -30.26 -8.58
CA PHE A 218 12.13 -30.58 -7.41
C PHE A 218 13.55 -29.96 -7.42
N ASN A 219 14.05 -29.41 -8.52
CA ASN A 219 15.45 -29.00 -8.67
C ASN A 219 15.73 -27.50 -8.78
N LEU A 220 14.72 -26.62 -8.80
CA LEU A 220 14.93 -25.19 -8.81
C LEU A 220 13.96 -24.55 -7.82
N ASN A 221 14.49 -23.87 -6.79
CA ASN A 221 13.73 -23.07 -5.83
C ASN A 221 13.11 -21.79 -6.46
N VAL A 222 12.70 -21.88 -7.72
CA VAL A 222 12.05 -20.78 -8.44
C VAL A 222 10.55 -21.01 -8.37
N ALA A 223 9.87 -20.29 -7.50
CA ALA A 223 8.42 -20.16 -7.52
C ALA A 223 8.03 -19.20 -8.64
N ILE A 224 7.08 -19.60 -9.49
CA ILE A 224 6.47 -18.66 -10.44
C ILE A 224 5.32 -18.00 -9.73
N GLU A 225 5.34 -16.68 -9.71
CA GLU A 225 4.22 -15.86 -9.30
C GLU A 225 3.26 -15.66 -10.47
N ILE A 226 2.00 -16.01 -10.29
CA ILE A 226 0.94 -15.80 -11.27
C ILE A 226 -0.12 -14.92 -10.59
N PRO A 227 -0.35 -13.69 -11.05
CA PRO A 227 -1.41 -12.87 -10.52
C PRO A 227 -2.77 -13.44 -10.94
N VAL A 228 -3.68 -13.51 -9.98
CA VAL A 228 -5.06 -13.97 -10.16
C VAL A 228 -6.03 -12.97 -9.56
N ALA A 229 -7.19 -12.83 -10.16
CA ALA A 229 -8.33 -12.18 -9.54
C ALA A 229 -9.36 -13.22 -9.13
N ILE A 230 -9.87 -13.10 -7.91
CA ILE A 230 -10.97 -13.94 -7.41
C ILE A 230 -12.19 -13.05 -7.30
N LYS A 231 -13.17 -13.26 -8.17
CA LYS A 231 -14.44 -12.53 -8.18
C LYS A 231 -15.50 -13.34 -7.47
N LEU A 232 -16.13 -12.74 -6.46
CA LEU A 232 -17.27 -13.29 -5.72
C LEU A 232 -18.51 -12.46 -6.03
N THR A 233 -19.56 -13.11 -6.46
CA THR A 233 -20.88 -12.50 -6.70
C THR A 233 -21.84 -13.01 -5.63
N ILE A 234 -22.12 -12.17 -4.63
CA ILE A 234 -22.93 -12.57 -3.46
C ILE A 234 -24.34 -12.95 -3.88
N LYS A 235 -24.93 -12.22 -4.82
CA LYS A 235 -26.31 -12.47 -5.30
C LYS A 235 -26.55 -13.91 -5.77
N ASN A 236 -25.57 -14.50 -6.43
CA ASN A 236 -25.68 -15.85 -7.02
C ASN A 236 -24.85 -16.88 -6.25
N SER A 237 -24.17 -16.49 -5.17
CA SER A 237 -23.20 -17.33 -4.45
C SER A 237 -22.12 -17.92 -5.37
N GLU A 238 -21.71 -17.15 -6.36
CA GLU A 238 -20.74 -17.58 -7.38
C GLU A 238 -19.34 -17.11 -7.03
N CYS A 239 -18.35 -18.00 -7.22
CA CYS A 239 -16.93 -17.70 -7.08
C CYS A 239 -16.22 -18.06 -8.38
N LYS A 240 -15.58 -17.07 -9.03
CA LYS A 240 -14.81 -17.24 -10.25
C LYS A 240 -13.35 -16.85 -10.01
N ILE A 241 -12.43 -17.74 -10.36
CA ILE A 241 -10.99 -17.45 -10.37
C ILE A 241 -10.59 -17.07 -11.80
N ILE A 242 -10.01 -15.89 -11.96
CA ILE A 242 -9.61 -15.33 -13.23
C ILE A 242 -8.08 -15.22 -13.24
N ASN A 243 -7.44 -15.93 -14.16
CA ASN A 243 -6.01 -15.78 -14.37
C ASN A 243 -5.73 -14.48 -15.10
N LEU A 244 -4.90 -13.63 -14.51
CA LEU A 244 -4.55 -12.32 -15.07
C LEU A 244 -3.30 -12.39 -15.97
N LYS A 245 -2.78 -13.58 -16.21
CA LYS A 245 -1.58 -13.77 -17.00
C LYS A 245 -1.86 -13.65 -18.48
N SER A 246 -1.21 -12.73 -19.20
CA SER A 246 -0.91 -12.88 -20.61
C SER A 246 0.21 -13.90 -20.78
N LEU A 247 0.15 -14.75 -21.79
CA LEU A 247 0.86 -16.02 -21.89
C LEU A 247 2.39 -15.98 -21.80
N ASP A 248 3.05 -14.82 -21.92
CA ASP A 248 4.52 -14.72 -22.02
C ASP A 248 5.20 -13.67 -21.13
N ALA A 249 4.45 -12.87 -20.36
CA ALA A 249 5.03 -11.80 -19.56
C ALA A 249 5.24 -12.19 -18.10
N SER A 250 6.38 -11.80 -17.54
CA SER A 250 6.59 -11.80 -16.09
C SER A 250 5.73 -10.68 -15.50
N ASN A 251 4.51 -10.99 -15.08
CA ASN A 251 3.64 -10.03 -14.40
C ASN A 251 4.23 -9.68 -13.06
N GLU A 252 4.53 -8.40 -12.84
CA GLU A 252 5.18 -8.00 -11.61
C GLU A 252 4.21 -7.41 -10.59
N PHE A 253 3.15 -6.71 -11.04
CA PHE A 253 2.24 -6.02 -10.13
C PHE A 253 0.84 -5.86 -10.69
N SER A 254 -0.16 -6.07 -9.83
CA SER A 254 -1.56 -5.82 -10.11
C SER A 254 -2.16 -4.85 -9.11
N TYR A 255 -3.12 -4.06 -9.52
CA TYR A 255 -3.83 -3.09 -8.70
C TYR A 255 -5.30 -3.02 -9.09
N LEU A 256 -6.21 -3.07 -8.11
CA LEU A 256 -7.65 -2.94 -8.37
C LEU A 256 -8.02 -1.46 -8.57
N ILE A 257 -8.64 -1.13 -9.69
CA ILE A 257 -9.26 0.18 -9.90
C ILE A 257 -10.63 0.22 -9.23
N ASN A 258 -11.38 -0.87 -9.38
CA ASN A 258 -12.69 -1.09 -8.78
C ASN A 258 -12.99 -2.61 -8.79
N SER A 259 -14.18 -3.01 -8.36
CA SER A 259 -14.61 -4.42 -8.33
C SER A 259 -14.69 -5.12 -9.69
N ASN A 260 -14.62 -4.38 -10.79
CA ASN A 260 -14.74 -4.94 -12.15
C ASN A 260 -13.50 -4.72 -13.00
N GLN A 261 -12.52 -3.96 -12.53
CA GLN A 261 -11.35 -3.60 -13.31
C GLN A 261 -10.07 -3.63 -12.50
N ALA A 262 -9.02 -4.19 -13.08
CA ALA A 262 -7.65 -4.13 -12.57
C ALA A 262 -6.71 -3.51 -13.59
N ILE A 263 -5.59 -3.00 -13.08
CA ILE A 263 -4.42 -2.64 -13.87
C ILE A 263 -3.34 -3.66 -13.59
N LEU A 264 -2.74 -4.16 -14.64
CA LEU A 264 -1.55 -5.00 -14.60
C LEU A 264 -0.37 -4.21 -15.16
N LEU A 265 0.75 -4.32 -14.49
CA LEU A 265 2.04 -3.87 -15.00
C LEU A 265 2.83 -5.09 -15.43
N ASN A 266 2.94 -5.29 -16.73
CA ASN A 266 3.68 -6.37 -17.34
C ASN A 266 4.99 -5.83 -17.93
N ARG A 267 5.85 -6.75 -18.39
CA ARG A 267 7.01 -6.42 -19.22
C ARG A 267 7.02 -7.28 -20.46
N GLU A 268 6.89 -6.62 -21.56
CA GLU A 268 7.09 -7.24 -22.86
C GLU A 268 8.40 -6.72 -23.45
N ASN A 269 9.33 -7.65 -23.77
CA ASN A 269 10.65 -7.30 -24.32
C ASN A 269 11.40 -6.22 -23.49
N GLY A 270 11.23 -6.24 -22.15
CA GLY A 270 11.87 -5.29 -21.24
C GLY A 270 11.17 -3.94 -21.10
N MET A 271 10.19 -3.64 -21.94
CA MET A 271 9.40 -2.41 -21.83
C MET A 271 8.15 -2.64 -20.98
N PRO A 272 7.73 -1.66 -20.15
CA PRO A 272 6.53 -1.78 -19.36
C PRO A 272 5.31 -1.75 -20.26
N GLU A 273 4.41 -2.66 -20.01
CA GLU A 273 3.09 -2.72 -20.58
C GLU A 273 2.07 -2.52 -19.44
N ILE A 274 1.21 -1.53 -19.58
CA ILE A 274 0.09 -1.33 -18.67
C ILE A 274 -1.16 -1.87 -19.34
N SER A 275 -1.72 -2.94 -18.76
CA SER A 275 -2.92 -3.59 -19.25
C SER A 275 -4.10 -3.30 -18.34
N PHE A 276 -5.24 -2.95 -18.92
CA PHE A 276 -6.52 -2.83 -18.23
C PHE A 276 -7.32 -4.11 -18.43
N VAL A 277 -7.67 -4.78 -17.34
CA VAL A 277 -8.45 -6.01 -17.37
C VAL A 277 -9.86 -5.72 -16.85
N ASN A 278 -10.87 -6.07 -17.65
CA ASN A 278 -12.27 -6.04 -17.23
C ASN A 278 -12.74 -7.45 -16.90
N PHE A 279 -13.19 -7.67 -15.66
CA PHE A 279 -13.62 -8.98 -15.17
C PHE A 279 -15.01 -9.42 -15.67
N ASP A 280 -15.81 -8.52 -16.21
CA ASP A 280 -17.15 -8.86 -16.72
C ASP A 280 -17.13 -9.47 -18.11
N ASN A 281 -16.19 -9.05 -18.95
CA ASN A 281 -16.17 -9.40 -20.36
C ASN A 281 -14.98 -10.27 -20.79
N ASP A 282 -14.10 -10.66 -19.84
CA ASP A 282 -12.80 -11.29 -20.11
C ASP A 282 -11.94 -10.50 -21.13
N ASN A 283 -12.27 -9.21 -21.36
CA ASN A 283 -11.59 -8.35 -22.29
C ASN A 283 -10.41 -7.65 -21.63
N THR A 284 -9.24 -7.92 -22.15
CA THR A 284 -8.00 -7.19 -21.82
C THR A 284 -7.79 -6.12 -22.88
N SER A 285 -7.80 -4.84 -22.51
CA SER A 285 -7.29 -3.79 -23.37
C SER A 285 -5.82 -3.56 -23.00
N GLN A 286 -4.94 -3.79 -23.95
CA GLN A 286 -3.50 -3.59 -23.76
C GLN A 286 -3.12 -2.18 -24.22
N VAL A 287 -2.35 -1.48 -23.41
CA VAL A 287 -1.69 -0.23 -23.83
C VAL A 287 -0.20 -0.47 -23.81
N LEU A 288 0.35 -0.74 -24.98
CA LEU A 288 1.80 -0.84 -25.16
C LEU A 288 2.44 0.55 -25.06
N PHE A 289 3.47 0.64 -24.24
CA PHE A 289 4.35 1.79 -24.19
C PHE A 289 5.17 1.86 -25.47
N ASN A 290 4.78 2.71 -26.42
CA ASN A 290 5.67 3.07 -27.51
C ASN A 290 6.46 4.32 -27.11
N SER A 291 7.79 4.21 -27.10
CA SER A 291 8.72 5.32 -26.82
C SER A 291 8.53 6.54 -27.72
N SER A 292 7.84 6.38 -28.85
CA SER A 292 7.50 7.47 -29.77
C SER A 292 6.40 8.41 -29.26
N ASN A 293 5.60 8.01 -28.28
CA ASN A 293 4.51 8.82 -27.73
C ASN A 293 4.88 9.63 -26.49
N SER A 294 6.08 9.46 -25.94
CA SER A 294 6.57 10.19 -24.80
C SER A 294 7.41 11.39 -25.25
N GLN A 295 6.79 12.48 -25.68
CA GLN A 295 7.49 13.76 -25.77
C GLN A 295 7.54 14.38 -24.37
N PRO A 296 8.73 14.61 -23.79
CA PRO A 296 8.84 15.42 -22.59
C PRO A 296 8.37 16.84 -22.96
N THR A 297 7.42 17.37 -22.22
CA THR A 297 6.99 18.76 -22.37
C THR A 297 8.18 19.69 -22.11
N GLU A 298 8.55 20.48 -23.12
CA GLU A 298 9.66 21.45 -23.09
C GLU A 298 9.34 22.67 -22.21
N LYS A 299 9.19 22.55 -20.92
CA LYS A 299 9.21 23.71 -20.01
C LYS A 299 9.67 23.28 -18.64
N GLU A 300 10.98 23.17 -18.46
CA GLU A 300 11.54 23.04 -17.12
C GLU A 300 12.92 23.68 -17.03
N GLU A 301 12.92 24.91 -16.65
CA GLU A 301 14.03 25.53 -15.96
C GLU A 301 13.68 25.52 -14.47
N ASP A 302 14.55 24.97 -13.63
CA ASP A 302 14.77 25.30 -12.23
C ASP A 302 14.67 24.25 -11.12
N TYR A 303 14.31 23.00 -11.32
CA TYR A 303 14.54 22.01 -10.24
C TYR A 303 15.07 20.71 -10.85
N ALA A 304 16.08 20.11 -10.23
CA ALA A 304 16.85 18.92 -10.59
C ALA A 304 16.09 17.72 -11.22
N ILE A 305 15.17 18.00 -12.09
CA ILE A 305 14.71 17.11 -13.13
C ILE A 305 15.79 17.22 -14.19
N GLU A 306 16.71 16.26 -14.19
CA GLU A 306 17.63 16.14 -15.30
C GLU A 306 16.78 16.13 -16.55
N LYS A 307 16.84 17.21 -17.37
CA LYS A 307 16.53 17.10 -18.80
C LYS A 307 17.32 15.88 -19.24
N SER A 308 16.69 14.72 -19.24
CA SER A 308 17.30 13.62 -19.92
C SER A 308 17.39 14.13 -21.34
N SER A 309 18.58 14.54 -21.73
CA SER A 309 18.94 14.90 -23.11
C SER A 309 18.69 13.72 -24.07
N ARG A 310 17.99 12.70 -23.61
CA ARG A 310 17.61 11.49 -24.30
C ARG A 310 16.11 11.48 -24.42
N ASN A 311 15.63 11.89 -25.58
CA ASN A 311 14.21 11.76 -25.98
C ASN A 311 13.75 10.29 -26.07
N THR A 312 14.58 9.32 -25.68
CA THR A 312 14.31 7.88 -25.76
C THR A 312 14.41 7.27 -24.37
N LEU A 313 13.30 6.71 -23.91
CA LEU A 313 13.28 5.87 -22.71
C LEU A 313 13.83 4.49 -23.08
N TYR A 314 14.71 3.96 -22.27
CA TYR A 314 15.30 2.63 -22.45
C TYR A 314 14.67 1.61 -21.51
N GLU A 315 14.75 0.34 -21.85
CA GLU A 315 14.30 -0.78 -21.02
C GLU A 315 14.78 -0.67 -19.57
N LYS A 316 16.04 -0.27 -19.35
CA LYS A 316 16.60 -0.08 -18.00
C LYS A 316 15.89 0.98 -17.17
N ASP A 317 15.25 1.96 -17.81
CA ASP A 317 14.53 3.05 -17.13
C ASP A 317 13.26 2.54 -16.44
N PHE A 318 12.77 1.38 -16.83
CA PHE A 318 11.55 0.77 -16.27
C PHE A 318 11.81 -0.49 -15.43
N LYS A 319 13.08 -0.86 -15.24
CA LYS A 319 13.43 -2.02 -14.42
C LYS A 319 12.91 -1.83 -12.98
N ASN A 320 12.30 -2.88 -12.41
CA ASN A 320 11.76 -2.88 -11.03
C ASN A 320 10.67 -1.83 -10.76
N LEU A 321 9.91 -1.46 -11.78
CA LEU A 321 8.79 -0.54 -11.65
C LEU A 321 7.63 -1.22 -10.91
N LYS A 322 7.02 -0.53 -9.94
CA LYS A 322 5.89 -1.00 -9.13
C LYS A 322 4.78 0.02 -9.10
N ILE A 323 3.54 -0.40 -9.24
CA ILE A 323 2.39 0.48 -9.04
C ILE A 323 2.31 0.85 -7.56
N LYS A 324 2.22 2.15 -7.26
CA LYS A 324 2.07 2.68 -5.91
C LYS A 324 0.66 3.14 -5.62
N ASN A 325 0.03 3.73 -6.61
CA ASN A 325 -1.35 4.18 -6.47
C ASN A 325 -2.02 4.30 -7.83
N VAL A 326 -3.34 4.17 -7.84
CA VAL A 326 -4.20 4.37 -9.00
C VAL A 326 -5.35 5.27 -8.60
N PHE A 327 -5.55 6.33 -9.34
CA PHE A 327 -6.61 7.29 -9.11
C PHE A 327 -7.56 7.31 -10.30
N ARG A 328 -8.86 7.14 -10.03
CA ARG A 328 -9.91 7.29 -11.01
C ARG A 328 -10.56 8.66 -10.85
N GLN A 329 -10.65 9.40 -11.94
CA GLN A 329 -11.28 10.71 -12.01
C GLN A 329 -12.80 10.60 -12.22
N LYS A 330 -13.51 11.70 -12.03
CA LYS A 330 -14.96 11.78 -12.27
C LYS A 330 -15.33 11.54 -13.73
N ASP A 331 -14.46 11.94 -14.65
CA ASP A 331 -14.61 11.71 -16.10
C ASP A 331 -14.18 10.31 -16.55
N SER A 332 -13.90 9.42 -15.59
CA SER A 332 -13.39 8.05 -15.80
C SER A 332 -11.96 7.98 -16.37
N SER A 333 -11.24 9.09 -16.50
CA SER A 333 -9.80 9.05 -16.75
C SER A 333 -9.04 8.45 -15.57
N ILE A 334 -7.87 7.88 -15.81
CA ILE A 334 -7.10 7.15 -14.80
C ILE A 334 -5.70 7.71 -14.72
N THR A 335 -5.23 7.93 -13.50
CA THR A 335 -3.85 8.29 -13.22
C THR A 335 -3.17 7.14 -12.48
N VAL A 336 -2.06 6.64 -13.01
CA VAL A 336 -1.27 5.56 -12.41
C VAL A 336 0.06 6.12 -11.96
N VAL A 337 0.37 5.95 -10.69
CA VAL A 337 1.66 6.34 -10.10
C VAL A 337 2.49 5.10 -9.89
N CYS A 338 3.66 5.06 -10.52
CA CYS A 338 4.61 3.98 -10.40
C CYS A 338 5.94 4.47 -9.84
N GLU A 339 6.65 3.58 -9.17
CA GLU A 339 7.97 3.83 -8.60
C GLU A 339 8.90 2.67 -8.88
N GLN A 340 10.13 2.97 -9.27
CA GLN A 340 11.18 1.95 -9.32
C GLN A 340 11.63 1.62 -7.90
N SER A 341 11.46 0.37 -7.48
CA SER A 341 11.92 -0.05 -6.15
C SER A 341 12.30 -1.53 -6.12
N TRP A 342 13.44 -1.84 -5.47
CA TRP A 342 13.92 -3.21 -5.32
C TRP A 342 14.72 -3.36 -4.03
N LYS A 343 14.93 -4.62 -3.66
CA LYS A 343 15.78 -5.04 -2.55
C LYS A 343 16.96 -5.82 -3.10
N GLU A 344 18.13 -5.59 -2.55
CA GLU A 344 19.35 -6.35 -2.83
C GLU A 344 20.01 -6.73 -1.52
N GLN A 345 20.45 -7.98 -1.39
CA GLN A 345 21.22 -8.43 -0.26
C GLN A 345 22.70 -8.50 -0.65
N ILE A 346 23.52 -7.75 0.04
CA ILE A 346 24.98 -7.74 -0.19
C ILE A 346 25.64 -8.39 1.02
N CYS A 347 26.39 -9.47 0.75
CA CYS A 347 27.08 -10.23 1.77
C CYS A 347 28.59 -10.02 1.64
N ASN A 348 29.23 -9.61 2.74
CA ASN A 348 30.68 -9.47 2.85
C ASN A 348 31.25 -10.56 3.74
N THR A 349 32.31 -11.23 3.29
CA THR A 349 33.09 -12.15 4.12
C THR A 349 33.94 -11.32 5.08
N LEU A 350 33.58 -11.32 6.35
CA LEU A 350 34.41 -10.70 7.38
C LEU A 350 35.68 -11.52 7.60
N ASN A 351 36.80 -10.81 7.62
CA ASN A 351 38.18 -11.26 7.81
C ASN A 351 38.39 -12.68 8.34
N TYR A 352 39.29 -13.38 7.72
CA TYR A 352 39.79 -14.76 7.78
C TYR A 352 39.93 -15.41 9.18
N ARG A 353 39.82 -14.71 10.28
CA ARG A 353 40.00 -15.30 11.63
C ARG A 353 38.75 -15.86 12.29
N PHE A 354 37.55 -15.48 11.87
CA PHE A 354 36.30 -15.94 12.48
C PHE A 354 35.24 -16.50 11.51
N GLY A 355 35.53 -16.55 10.22
CA GLY A 355 34.70 -17.28 9.24
C GLY A 355 33.24 -16.83 9.11
N GLY A 356 32.88 -15.62 9.51
CA GLY A 356 31.52 -15.09 9.44
C GLY A 356 31.22 -14.36 8.14
N VAL A 357 30.06 -14.61 7.56
CA VAL A 357 29.48 -13.82 6.47
C VAL A 357 28.50 -12.84 7.07
N GLN A 358 28.69 -11.53 6.85
CA GLN A 358 27.76 -10.51 7.24
C GLN A 358 27.00 -10.03 6.00
N CYS A 359 25.68 -10.16 6.02
CA CYS A 359 24.80 -9.72 4.94
C CYS A 359 24.00 -8.50 5.37
N PHE A 360 23.84 -7.55 4.46
CA PHE A 360 23.04 -6.35 4.61
C PHE A 360 21.96 -6.30 3.55
N ASP A 361 20.76 -5.94 3.93
CA ASP A 361 19.65 -5.72 3.04
C ASP A 361 19.61 -4.25 2.59
N TYR A 362 19.88 -4.01 1.31
CA TYR A 362 19.79 -2.69 0.70
C TYR A 362 18.42 -2.52 0.06
N PHE A 363 17.73 -1.44 0.40
CA PHE A 363 16.44 -1.07 -0.16
C PHE A 363 16.63 0.16 -1.06
N TYR A 364 16.29 0.01 -2.32
CA TYR A 364 16.41 1.04 -3.34
C TYR A 364 15.04 1.57 -3.70
N SER A 365 14.92 2.88 -3.90
CA SER A 365 13.76 3.54 -4.46
C SER A 365 14.26 4.69 -5.34
N TRP A 366 13.85 4.68 -6.61
CA TRP A 366 14.47 5.52 -7.62
C TRP A 366 13.42 6.38 -8.34
N ASP A 367 13.29 6.24 -9.65
CA ASP A 367 12.43 7.08 -10.45
C ASP A 367 10.94 6.88 -10.15
N VAL A 368 10.19 7.95 -10.24
CA VAL A 368 8.74 7.95 -10.16
C VAL A 368 8.16 8.34 -11.50
N PHE A 369 7.16 7.58 -11.93
CA PHE A 369 6.43 7.81 -13.17
C PHE A 369 4.96 8.06 -12.84
N VAL A 370 4.37 9.07 -13.46
CA VAL A 370 2.96 9.37 -13.36
C VAL A 370 2.36 9.32 -14.75
N PHE A 371 1.51 8.33 -14.98
CA PHE A 371 0.86 8.07 -16.26
C PHE A 371 -0.57 8.57 -16.23
N TYR A 372 -1.00 9.26 -17.27
CA TYR A 372 -2.35 9.78 -17.41
C TYR A 372 -3.03 9.09 -18.58
N PHE A 373 -4.13 8.41 -18.31
CA PHE A 373 -4.90 7.67 -19.30
C PHE A 373 -6.26 8.33 -19.54
N SER A 374 -6.71 8.32 -20.79
CA SER A 374 -8.08 8.73 -21.15
C SER A 374 -9.10 7.74 -20.56
N PRO A 375 -10.42 8.08 -20.55
CA PRO A 375 -11.47 7.14 -20.17
C PRO A 375 -11.50 5.87 -21.04
N LYS A 376 -10.90 5.91 -22.23
CA LYS A 376 -10.77 4.76 -23.14
C LYS A 376 -9.53 3.90 -22.85
N GLY A 377 -8.70 4.27 -21.87
CA GLY A 377 -7.45 3.59 -21.54
C GLY A 377 -6.25 4.00 -22.40
N GLU A 378 -6.37 5.04 -23.25
CA GLU A 378 -5.26 5.54 -24.07
C GLU A 378 -4.32 6.41 -23.23
N LEU A 379 -3.01 6.20 -23.35
CA LEU A 379 -2.02 7.04 -22.67
C LEU A 379 -2.05 8.46 -23.26
N GLN A 380 -2.33 9.44 -22.42
CA GLN A 380 -2.36 10.85 -22.80
C GLN A 380 -1.04 11.56 -22.51
N ASN A 381 -0.43 11.26 -21.37
CA ASN A 381 0.85 11.83 -20.96
C ASN A 381 1.54 10.99 -19.91
N MET A 382 2.84 11.19 -19.76
CA MET A 382 3.69 10.60 -18.74
C MET A 382 4.66 11.65 -18.19
N ASN A 383 4.70 11.78 -16.86
CA ASN A 383 5.72 12.57 -16.19
C ASN A 383 6.70 11.63 -15.47
N ARG A 384 7.99 11.94 -15.55
CA ARG A 384 9.06 11.23 -14.85
C ARG A 384 9.85 12.20 -13.99
N PHE A 385 10.18 11.82 -12.77
CA PHE A 385 11.13 12.54 -11.95
C PHE A 385 12.01 11.58 -11.13
N GLN A 386 13.22 12.00 -10.89
CA GLN A 386 14.21 11.20 -10.20
C GLN A 386 14.16 11.44 -8.69
N LYS A 387 14.26 10.35 -7.94
CA LYS A 387 14.18 10.34 -6.48
C LYS A 387 15.15 9.29 -5.91
N PRO A 388 16.46 9.45 -6.07
CA PRO A 388 17.42 8.43 -5.66
C PRO A 388 17.44 8.27 -4.13
N GLN A 389 16.99 7.12 -3.65
CA GLN A 389 17.01 6.75 -2.23
C GLN A 389 17.57 5.35 -2.06
N VAL A 390 18.43 5.17 -1.04
CA VAL A 390 18.97 3.88 -0.62
C VAL A 390 18.98 3.84 0.89
N THR A 391 18.43 2.78 1.49
CA THR A 391 18.54 2.55 2.93
C THR A 391 18.99 1.12 3.21
N ILE A 392 19.50 0.87 4.43
CA ILE A 392 20.12 -0.40 4.80
C ILE A 392 19.45 -0.93 6.06
N ASP A 393 19.05 -2.20 6.05
CA ASP A 393 18.52 -2.99 7.18
C ASP A 393 17.31 -2.35 7.93
N ASP A 394 16.61 -1.41 7.28
CA ASP A 394 15.45 -0.71 7.85
C ASP A 394 14.09 -1.21 7.30
N GLY A 395 14.12 -2.23 6.44
CA GLY A 395 12.94 -2.72 5.74
C GLY A 395 12.42 -1.76 4.66
N GLY A 396 13.22 -0.76 4.25
CA GLY A 396 12.85 0.25 3.27
C GLY A 396 11.76 1.23 3.76
N VAL A 397 11.52 1.31 5.07
CA VAL A 397 10.38 2.07 5.62
C VAL A 397 10.47 3.57 5.39
N TYR A 398 11.67 4.10 5.18
CA TYR A 398 11.92 5.52 4.90
C TYR A 398 11.99 5.85 3.41
N ASN A 399 12.07 4.81 2.58
CA ASN A 399 12.04 4.92 1.14
C ASN A 399 10.60 4.95 0.64
N SER A 400 10.42 5.21 -0.66
CA SER A 400 9.13 5.28 -1.30
C SER A 400 8.43 6.62 -1.18
N ILE A 401 7.18 6.66 -1.61
CA ILE A 401 6.38 7.87 -1.79
C ILE A 401 5.02 7.74 -1.11
N VAL A 402 4.44 8.89 -0.75
CA VAL A 402 3.02 9.02 -0.43
C VAL A 402 2.37 9.79 -1.58
N CYS A 403 1.27 9.28 -2.12
CA CYS A 403 0.57 9.88 -3.25
C CYS A 403 -0.86 10.23 -2.87
N LEU A 404 -1.27 11.47 -3.13
CA LEU A 404 -2.64 11.93 -3.00
C LEU A 404 -3.07 12.61 -4.30
N GLN A 405 -4.38 12.64 -4.57
CA GLN A 405 -4.92 13.30 -5.74
C GLN A 405 -6.11 14.19 -5.40
N LYS A 406 -6.12 15.39 -5.99
CA LYS A 406 -7.27 16.28 -6.01
C LYS A 406 -7.45 16.80 -7.44
N ASN A 407 -8.62 16.54 -7.99
CA ASN A 407 -8.89 16.79 -9.40
C ASN A 407 -7.86 16.06 -10.29
N ASN A 408 -7.12 16.80 -11.14
CA ASN A 408 -6.09 16.26 -12.03
C ASN A 408 -4.67 16.37 -11.44
N ASP A 409 -4.52 16.96 -10.27
CA ASP A 409 -3.23 17.19 -9.64
C ASP A 409 -2.89 16.05 -8.69
N VAL A 410 -1.68 15.51 -8.84
CA VAL A 410 -1.13 14.46 -7.97
C VAL A 410 -0.07 15.08 -7.07
N LEU A 411 -0.28 15.01 -5.78
CA LEU A 411 0.72 15.32 -4.76
C LEU A 411 1.55 14.08 -4.48
N ILE A 412 2.85 14.23 -4.51
CA ILE A 412 3.81 13.18 -4.16
C ILE A 412 4.73 13.69 -3.06
N LEU A 413 4.81 12.95 -1.97
CA LEU A 413 5.65 13.26 -0.82
C LEU A 413 6.70 12.18 -0.61
N TYR A 414 7.93 12.59 -0.30
CA TYR A 414 9.02 11.67 -0.02
C TYR A 414 10.16 12.32 0.77
N ASN A 415 11.01 11.52 1.37
CA ASN A 415 12.25 11.98 2.00
C ASN A 415 13.30 12.24 0.92
N ASN A 416 13.93 13.40 0.94
CA ASN A 416 14.93 13.79 -0.05
C ASN A 416 16.25 14.21 0.62
N GLU A 417 17.34 14.07 -0.09
CA GLU A 417 18.64 14.63 0.29
C GLU A 417 18.57 16.17 0.25
N PRO A 418 18.87 16.87 1.35
CA PRO A 418 18.71 18.33 1.41
C PRO A 418 19.42 19.11 0.31
N SER A 419 20.57 18.62 -0.12
CA SER A 419 21.37 19.28 -1.18
C SER A 419 20.70 19.23 -2.56
N ASN A 420 19.76 18.31 -2.79
CA ASN A 420 19.03 18.22 -4.06
C ASN A 420 18.07 19.40 -4.26
N LEU A 421 17.60 20.02 -3.17
CA LEU A 421 16.68 21.17 -3.21
C LEU A 421 17.38 22.51 -3.55
N ILE A 422 18.70 22.56 -3.43
CA ILE A 422 19.49 23.77 -3.64
C ILE A 422 20.20 23.73 -5.00
N ARG A 423 20.31 22.54 -5.58
CA ARG A 423 21.04 22.33 -6.83
C ARG A 423 20.24 22.82 -8.03
N LYS A 424 20.83 23.74 -8.77
CA LYS A 424 20.29 24.25 -10.04
C LYS A 424 20.63 23.35 -11.25
N SER A 425 21.62 22.46 -11.13
CA SER A 425 22.01 21.55 -12.21
C SER A 425 22.90 20.41 -11.70
N GLY A 426 22.95 19.31 -12.44
CA GLY A 426 23.83 18.17 -12.20
C GLY A 426 23.11 16.96 -11.58
N LYS A 427 23.87 15.85 -11.43
CA LYS A 427 23.36 14.58 -10.91
C LYS A 427 22.83 14.71 -9.48
N LEU A 428 21.62 14.22 -9.20
CA LEU A 428 21.07 14.18 -7.87
C LEU A 428 21.91 13.32 -6.93
N LYS A 429 22.01 13.75 -5.68
CA LYS A 429 22.61 12.94 -4.63
C LYS A 429 21.61 11.94 -4.10
N THR A 430 22.07 10.71 -3.87
CA THR A 430 21.27 9.66 -3.24
C THR A 430 21.06 9.95 -1.76
N MET A 431 19.83 9.90 -1.29
CA MET A 431 19.48 9.91 0.13
C MET A 431 19.86 8.54 0.72
N MET A 432 20.95 8.49 1.48
CA MET A 432 21.44 7.28 2.14
C MET A 432 21.16 7.27 3.65
N TYR A 433 21.04 8.43 4.25
CA TYR A 433 20.84 8.61 5.68
C TYR A 433 19.49 9.28 5.93
N PRO A 434 18.44 8.49 6.21
CA PRO A 434 17.10 9.05 6.44
C PRO A 434 17.09 10.14 7.51
N MET A 435 17.92 10.00 8.56
CA MET A 435 17.99 10.95 9.68
C MET A 435 18.42 12.37 9.28
N SER A 436 19.06 12.53 8.14
CA SER A 436 19.47 13.84 7.59
C SER A 436 18.56 14.33 6.46
N SER A 437 17.56 13.55 6.07
CA SER A 437 16.67 13.89 4.96
C SER A 437 15.70 15.02 5.31
N VAL A 438 15.13 15.61 4.28
CA VAL A 438 14.02 16.59 4.37
C VAL A 438 12.79 16.04 3.70
N LEU A 439 11.62 16.40 4.22
CA LEU A 439 10.37 16.10 3.57
C LEU A 439 10.19 17.03 2.36
N HIS A 440 10.02 16.42 1.21
CA HIS A 440 9.84 17.10 -0.06
C HIS A 440 8.49 16.75 -0.67
N SER A 441 7.82 17.73 -1.27
CA SER A 441 6.60 17.54 -2.04
C SER A 441 6.77 17.96 -3.48
N ILE A 442 6.14 17.20 -4.36
CA ILE A 442 6.01 17.50 -5.79
C ILE A 442 4.53 17.43 -6.14
N ILE A 443 4.04 18.42 -6.90
CA ILE A 443 2.71 18.40 -7.50
C ILE A 443 2.88 18.32 -9.00
N VAL A 444 2.27 17.33 -9.61
CA VAL A 444 2.27 17.11 -11.05
C VAL A 444 0.85 16.92 -11.57
N ASN A 445 0.62 17.30 -12.83
CA ASN A 445 -0.58 16.96 -13.56
C ASN A 445 -0.25 16.52 -14.99
N LYS A 446 -1.27 16.30 -15.82
CA LYS A 446 -1.08 15.90 -17.21
C LYS A 446 -0.27 16.88 -18.07
N ASN A 447 -0.11 18.14 -17.63
CA ASN A 447 0.65 19.17 -18.35
C ASN A 447 2.10 19.32 -17.84
N GLY A 448 2.51 18.54 -16.83
CA GLY A 448 3.84 18.53 -16.24
C GLY A 448 3.91 18.92 -14.78
N LEU A 449 5.10 19.28 -14.33
CA LEU A 449 5.36 19.72 -12.95
C LEU A 449 4.70 21.08 -12.69
N LEU A 450 3.89 21.16 -11.62
CA LEU A 450 3.25 22.40 -11.18
C LEU A 450 4.04 23.09 -10.07
N ASN A 451 4.49 22.30 -9.10
CA ASN A 451 5.18 22.82 -7.92
C ASN A 451 6.11 21.78 -7.32
N SER A 452 7.19 22.28 -6.73
CA SER A 452 8.15 21.46 -5.97
C SER A 452 8.61 22.27 -4.76
N GLN A 453 8.38 21.76 -3.55
CA GLN A 453 8.71 22.49 -2.34
C GLN A 453 9.21 21.59 -1.22
N ARG A 454 10.00 22.17 -0.34
CA ARG A 454 10.40 21.57 0.92
C ARG A 454 9.32 21.83 1.97
N LEU A 455 8.85 20.78 2.64
CA LEU A 455 7.81 20.84 3.67
C LEU A 455 8.38 20.77 5.10
N SER A 456 9.60 20.36 5.29
CA SER A 456 10.21 20.27 6.63
C SER A 456 11.60 20.86 6.68
N ASN A 457 11.93 21.42 7.83
CA ASN A 457 13.31 21.81 8.13
C ASN A 457 13.97 20.75 9.03
N PRO A 458 15.06 20.08 8.62
CA PRO A 458 15.69 19.03 9.44
C PRO A 458 16.16 19.53 10.80
N LYS A 459 16.44 20.83 10.92
CA LYS A 459 16.87 21.45 12.19
C LYS A 459 15.73 21.68 13.16
N GLU A 460 14.51 21.92 12.64
CA GLU A 460 13.32 22.24 13.44
C GLU A 460 12.44 21.02 13.68
N ASP A 461 12.26 20.20 12.66
CA ASP A 461 11.26 19.13 12.63
C ASP A 461 11.88 17.73 12.56
N ASN A 462 12.91 17.44 13.04
CA ASN A 462 13.68 16.17 13.11
C ASN A 462 12.91 14.82 12.98
N ALA A 463 11.69 14.79 12.46
CA ALA A 463 10.93 13.58 12.25
C ALA A 463 10.88 13.22 10.76
N ILE A 464 11.20 11.97 10.46
CA ILE A 464 11.38 11.45 9.11
C ILE A 464 10.16 10.67 8.72
N LEU A 465 9.58 11.00 7.57
CA LEU A 465 8.43 10.31 7.00
C LEU A 465 8.72 8.82 6.80
N ARG A 466 7.73 7.99 7.11
CA ARG A 466 7.72 6.55 6.80
C ARG A 466 6.66 6.25 5.73
N PRO A 467 6.93 6.44 4.45
CA PRO A 467 5.92 6.36 3.39
C PRO A 467 5.17 5.03 3.36
N LEU A 468 5.85 3.91 3.63
CA LEU A 468 5.23 2.58 3.67
C LEU A 468 4.25 2.39 4.85
N LYS A 469 4.18 3.36 5.78
CA LYS A 469 3.26 3.36 6.93
C LYS A 469 2.17 4.43 6.78
N THR A 470 1.76 4.70 5.56
CA THR A 470 0.67 5.63 5.25
C THR A 470 -0.67 4.91 5.31
N HIS A 471 -1.67 5.58 5.87
CA HIS A 471 -3.07 5.13 5.84
C HIS A 471 -3.88 6.12 5.02
N TYR A 472 -4.32 5.71 3.85
CA TYR A 472 -5.17 6.51 2.97
C TYR A 472 -6.61 6.49 3.47
N ILE A 473 -7.15 7.67 3.81
CA ILE A 473 -8.55 7.85 4.18
C ILE A 473 -9.40 7.90 2.90
N ASN A 474 -8.91 8.64 1.91
CA ASN A 474 -9.46 8.72 0.55
C ASN A 474 -8.36 9.17 -0.42
N SER A 475 -8.72 9.48 -1.68
CA SER A 475 -7.74 9.91 -2.69
C SER A 475 -7.03 11.24 -2.35
N SER A 476 -7.66 12.11 -1.56
CA SER A 476 -7.16 13.46 -1.24
C SER A 476 -6.72 13.63 0.21
N GLU A 477 -6.85 12.59 1.03
CA GLU A 477 -6.55 12.68 2.47
C GLU A 477 -5.87 11.41 2.98
N ALA A 478 -4.79 11.57 3.74
CA ALA A 478 -4.07 10.45 4.36
C ALA A 478 -3.51 10.80 5.74
N LEU A 479 -3.33 9.76 6.55
CA LEU A 479 -2.52 9.81 7.76
C LEU A 479 -1.14 9.25 7.45
N VAL A 480 -0.12 9.94 7.87
CA VAL A 480 1.28 9.56 7.71
C VAL A 480 1.96 9.42 9.05
N LEU A 481 2.93 8.53 9.10
CA LEU A 481 3.78 8.32 10.26
C LEU A 481 5.16 8.92 10.00
N ALA A 482 5.67 9.68 10.95
CA ALA A 482 7.05 10.12 10.96
C ALA A 482 7.74 9.73 12.28
N THR A 483 9.03 9.39 12.21
CA THR A 483 9.79 8.93 13.39
C THR A 483 11.06 9.74 13.58
N LYS A 484 11.44 9.90 14.85
CA LYS A 484 12.72 10.47 15.27
C LYS A 484 13.24 9.67 16.48
N ASN A 485 14.35 8.96 16.29
CA ASN A 485 14.86 8.04 17.30
C ASN A 485 13.75 7.06 17.76
N ASN A 486 13.45 7.03 19.06
CA ASN A 486 12.39 6.18 19.62
C ASN A 486 11.04 6.89 19.74
N LYS A 487 10.85 8.01 19.08
CA LYS A 487 9.61 8.79 19.10
C LYS A 487 8.97 8.78 17.73
N PHE A 488 7.65 8.93 17.69
CA PHE A 488 6.93 9.11 16.44
C PHE A 488 5.89 10.24 16.56
N LYS A 489 5.47 10.74 15.43
CA LYS A 489 4.32 11.64 15.31
C LYS A 489 3.43 11.23 14.14
N ILE A 490 2.17 11.56 14.25
CA ILE A 490 1.17 11.35 13.19
C ILE A 490 1.01 12.67 12.46
N GLY A 491 0.97 12.62 11.12
CA GLY A 491 0.63 13.74 10.29
C GLY A 491 -0.67 13.49 9.55
N LYS A 492 -1.52 14.50 9.43
CA LYS A 492 -2.71 14.48 8.59
C LYS A 492 -2.47 15.39 7.40
N ILE A 493 -2.56 14.81 6.21
CA ILE A 493 -2.36 15.51 4.94
C ILE A 493 -3.70 15.57 4.24
N LYS A 494 -4.04 16.76 3.74
CA LYS A 494 -5.21 16.99 2.91
C LYS A 494 -4.85 17.93 1.77
N ILE A 495 -5.30 17.65 0.54
CA ILE A 495 -5.08 18.45 -0.66
C ILE A 495 -6.39 18.95 -1.26
#